data_e0261934e736492a2f51b6d0a3ba9879
#
_entry.id   e0261934e736492a2f51b6d0a3ba9879
#
_cell.length_a   1.000
_cell.length_b   1.000
_cell.length_c   1.000
_cell.angle_alpha   90.00
_cell.angle_beta   90.00
_cell.angle_gamma   90.00
#
_symmetry.space_group_name_H-M   'P 1'
#
loop_
_entity.id
_entity.type
_entity.pdbx_description
1 polymer ?
#
loop_
_entity_poly.entity_id
_entity_poly.type
_entity_poly.pdbx_seq_one_letter_code
_entity_poly.pdbx_strand_id
1 'polypeptide(L)'
;MLYNINVFTNNMEINMKNARILSIKIEGVKRFNNSVFSIDLMNYQRVQGALDDGGMYNLHSSIYLPKILGFAGINSSGKSTSLKLIYWVLNVFLCNMKISEKFNKGVEEIFENNVTVETCISIENKLFLVKSYIKRDVLFDKPIFVEEEIYEREMSATVRRSNILSVKDYHIKFKRSTLDDDLRTFLEEDKSISKLIIGRNDDSVVSYYDEVFMKHGLMNLRESDNAILHFLDSSIETIVPFTNVLNVANTSEKLFKVKFKGCEEQVLKSRDILSVLSDGTIKGIGLFKAIKSVLDKGGYLLIDEIENNLNKSIIVDVFKLFISTKSNPKGAMLLCTTHYTEIIDVLERNDMVFFNTKTKDGKLSLVNLSVILKRSDLKKSEIYFSDNLNIGTAIDYEKYLGFKRYFSGLDKKSEDSLMDGID
;
A
#
# COMPACT_ATOMS: atom_id res chain seq x y z
N MET A 1 29.51 45.65 -5.04
CA MET A 1 28.85 45.18 -6.27
C MET A 1 27.84 44.11 -5.88
N LEU A 2 26.63 44.53 -5.55
CA LEU A 2 25.52 43.69 -5.14
C LEU A 2 24.74 43.35 -6.42
N TYR A 3 24.76 42.09 -6.84
CA TYR A 3 23.90 41.61 -7.92
C TYR A 3 22.52 41.33 -7.39
N ASN A 4 21.55 42.15 -7.80
CA ASN A 4 20.13 41.91 -7.68
C ASN A 4 19.77 40.66 -8.48
N ILE A 5 19.33 39.61 -7.79
CA ILE A 5 18.58 38.51 -8.39
C ILE A 5 17.11 38.73 -8.07
N ASN A 6 16.45 39.59 -8.82
CA ASN A 6 15.01 39.55 -8.98
C ASN A 6 14.68 38.43 -9.97
N VAL A 7 14.42 37.25 -9.48
CA VAL A 7 13.87 36.16 -10.29
C VAL A 7 12.36 36.14 -10.09
N PHE A 8 11.68 36.51 -11.15
CA PHE A 8 10.31 36.28 -11.52
C PHE A 8 9.56 35.27 -10.65
N THR A 9 8.74 35.75 -9.74
CA THR A 9 7.59 35.02 -9.22
C THR A 9 6.46 35.09 -10.25
N ASN A 10 6.59 34.35 -11.33
CA ASN A 10 5.43 33.95 -12.09
C ASN A 10 4.71 32.89 -11.22
N ASN A 11 3.50 33.21 -10.80
CA ASN A 11 2.51 32.27 -10.31
C ASN A 11 2.17 31.24 -11.42
N MET A 12 3.09 30.34 -11.72
CA MET A 12 2.73 29.04 -12.25
C MET A 12 2.15 28.28 -11.08
N GLU A 13 0.82 28.17 -11.03
CA GLU A 13 0.17 27.01 -10.39
C GLU A 13 0.87 25.79 -10.96
N ILE A 14 1.75 25.19 -10.17
CA ILE A 14 2.36 23.90 -10.50
C ILE A 14 1.19 22.92 -10.42
N ASN A 15 0.53 22.68 -11.55
CA ASN A 15 -0.46 21.63 -11.71
C ASN A 15 0.23 20.32 -11.31
N MET A 16 -0.11 19.83 -10.13
CA MET A 16 0.40 18.56 -9.62
C MET A 16 -0.06 17.48 -10.60
N LYS A 17 0.87 16.86 -11.30
CA LYS A 17 0.59 15.73 -12.19
C LYS A 17 0.05 14.58 -11.36
N ASN A 18 -1.24 14.32 -11.41
CA ASN A 18 -1.89 13.19 -10.74
C ASN A 18 -1.48 11.88 -11.43
N ALA A 19 -0.28 11.40 -11.14
CA ALA A 19 0.18 10.11 -11.64
C ALA A 19 -0.56 8.97 -10.90
N ARG A 20 -1.13 8.03 -11.66
CA ARG A 20 -1.88 6.87 -11.16
C ARG A 20 -1.38 5.59 -11.79
N ILE A 21 -1.09 4.58 -10.99
CA ILE A 21 -0.86 3.22 -11.51
C ILE A 21 -2.20 2.54 -11.76
N LEU A 22 -2.36 1.99 -12.97
CA LEU A 22 -3.57 1.33 -13.43
C LEU A 22 -3.45 -0.18 -13.41
N SER A 23 -2.25 -0.69 -13.68
CA SER A 23 -1.96 -2.12 -13.64
C SER A 23 -0.49 -2.37 -13.29
N ILE A 24 -0.26 -3.52 -12.71
CA ILE A 24 1.07 -4.04 -12.35
C ILE A 24 1.14 -5.48 -12.79
N LYS A 25 2.20 -5.86 -13.50
CA LYS A 25 2.57 -7.25 -13.78
C LYS A 25 4.06 -7.41 -13.52
N ILE A 26 4.41 -8.38 -12.70
CA ILE A 26 5.80 -8.71 -12.36
C ILE A 26 6.02 -10.19 -12.65
N GLU A 27 6.94 -10.50 -13.54
CA GLU A 27 7.41 -11.85 -13.82
C GLU A 27 8.74 -12.08 -13.10
N GLY A 28 8.98 -13.28 -12.60
CA GLY A 28 10.14 -13.60 -11.77
C GLY A 28 9.87 -13.40 -10.27
N VAL A 29 8.63 -13.62 -9.82
CA VAL A 29 8.25 -13.55 -8.39
C VAL A 29 8.15 -14.96 -7.81
N LYS A 30 9.08 -15.32 -6.95
CA LYS A 30 9.09 -16.63 -6.27
C LYS A 30 7.76 -16.89 -5.56
N ARG A 31 7.37 -18.16 -5.49
CA ARG A 31 6.16 -18.65 -4.83
C ARG A 31 4.83 -18.29 -5.50
N PHE A 32 4.77 -17.31 -6.40
CA PHE A 32 3.56 -17.06 -7.19
C PHE A 32 3.40 -18.10 -8.30
N ASN A 33 2.16 -18.36 -8.67
CA ASN A 33 1.85 -19.26 -9.76
C ASN A 33 2.51 -18.76 -11.06
N ASN A 34 3.16 -19.64 -11.80
CA ASN A 34 3.98 -19.32 -13.00
C ASN A 34 5.03 -18.21 -12.76
N SER A 35 5.48 -18.00 -11.51
CA SER A 35 6.35 -16.89 -11.10
C SER A 35 5.82 -15.51 -11.47
N VAL A 36 4.50 -15.32 -11.57
CA VAL A 36 3.86 -14.07 -12.00
C VAL A 36 2.96 -13.50 -10.92
N PHE A 37 3.21 -12.25 -10.55
CA PHE A 37 2.28 -11.40 -9.80
C PHE A 37 1.61 -10.43 -10.76
N SER A 38 0.28 -10.33 -10.72
CA SER A 38 -0.45 -9.40 -11.57
C SER A 38 -1.67 -8.84 -10.84
N ILE A 39 -1.89 -7.53 -10.99
CA ILE A 39 -3.06 -6.83 -10.45
C ILE A 39 -3.45 -5.66 -11.35
N ASP A 40 -4.74 -5.52 -11.64
CA ASP A 40 -5.33 -4.32 -12.19
C ASP A 40 -5.96 -3.50 -11.06
N LEU A 41 -5.61 -2.23 -10.98
CA LEU A 41 -6.16 -1.27 -10.01
C LEU A 41 -7.35 -0.49 -10.59
N MET A 42 -7.90 -0.93 -11.72
CA MET A 42 -9.06 -0.34 -12.37
C MET A 42 -10.35 -1.11 -12.04
N ASN A 43 -11.49 -0.47 -12.27
CA ASN A 43 -12.80 -1.11 -12.12
C ASN A 43 -12.95 -2.34 -13.02
N TYR A 44 -13.42 -3.45 -12.44
CA TYR A 44 -13.78 -4.67 -13.17
C TYR A 44 -15.26 -4.67 -13.55
N GLN A 45 -16.10 -4.06 -12.74
CA GLN A 45 -17.54 -3.93 -12.96
C GLN A 45 -17.88 -2.55 -13.52
N ARG A 46 -18.98 -2.47 -14.27
CA ARG A 46 -19.47 -1.19 -14.77
C ARG A 46 -19.87 -0.29 -13.61
N VAL A 47 -19.51 0.98 -13.66
CA VAL A 47 -19.95 2.02 -12.73
C VAL A 47 -21.17 2.71 -13.33
N GLN A 48 -22.28 2.72 -12.61
CA GLN A 48 -23.57 3.25 -13.07
C GLN A 48 -23.80 4.68 -12.56
N GLY A 49 -23.24 5.67 -13.27
CA GLY A 49 -23.59 7.09 -13.09
C GLY A 49 -23.22 7.72 -11.74
N ALA A 50 -23.64 8.97 -11.54
CA ALA A 50 -23.30 9.79 -10.38
C ALA A 50 -23.92 9.34 -9.03
N LEU A 51 -24.87 8.42 -9.03
CA LEU A 51 -25.49 7.85 -7.83
C LEU A 51 -24.69 6.67 -7.24
N ASP A 52 -23.78 6.09 -8.04
CA ASP A 52 -22.98 4.93 -7.65
C ASP A 52 -21.53 5.34 -7.35
N ASP A 53 -21.37 6.49 -6.69
CA ASP A 53 -20.08 6.97 -6.20
C ASP A 53 -19.47 6.06 -5.10
N GLY A 54 -20.04 4.87 -4.91
CA GLY A 54 -19.74 3.86 -3.90
C GLY A 54 -18.26 3.47 -3.79
N GLY A 55 -17.40 4.47 -3.62
CA GLY A 55 -15.97 4.26 -3.42
C GLY A 55 -15.14 4.20 -4.71
N MET A 56 -15.65 4.74 -5.82
CA MET A 56 -14.93 4.83 -7.09
C MET A 56 -14.50 6.27 -7.39
N TYR A 57 -13.33 6.44 -7.97
CA TYR A 57 -12.81 7.69 -8.49
C TYR A 57 -12.80 7.64 -10.00
N ASN A 58 -13.50 8.55 -10.67
CA ASN A 58 -13.50 8.63 -12.13
C ASN A 58 -12.16 9.19 -12.61
N LEU A 59 -11.40 8.37 -13.30
CA LEU A 59 -10.14 8.79 -13.92
C LEU A 59 -10.37 9.38 -15.30
N HIS A 60 -11.12 8.67 -16.14
CA HIS A 60 -11.44 9.11 -17.51
C HIS A 60 -12.54 8.25 -18.13
N SER A 61 -13.62 8.87 -18.63
CA SER A 61 -14.69 8.17 -19.36
C SER A 61 -15.23 6.94 -18.58
N SER A 62 -14.90 5.72 -19.01
CA SER A 62 -15.34 4.47 -18.40
C SER A 62 -14.31 3.82 -17.48
N ILE A 63 -13.18 4.50 -17.23
CA ILE A 63 -12.10 4.00 -16.37
C ILE A 63 -12.23 4.67 -15.02
N TYR A 64 -12.42 3.84 -14.00
CA TYR A 64 -12.54 4.24 -12.61
C TYR A 64 -11.49 3.51 -11.78
N LEU A 65 -11.04 4.16 -10.71
CA LEU A 65 -10.15 3.56 -9.72
C LEU A 65 -10.92 3.38 -8.42
N PRO A 66 -10.88 2.19 -7.79
CA PRO A 66 -11.44 2.00 -6.47
C PRO A 66 -10.66 2.85 -5.46
N LYS A 67 -11.38 3.55 -4.59
CA LYS A 67 -10.77 4.31 -3.50
C LYS A 67 -10.29 3.41 -2.35
N ILE A 68 -10.78 2.17 -2.31
CA ILE A 68 -10.36 1.14 -1.35
C ILE A 68 -10.17 -0.18 -2.08
N LEU A 69 -9.08 -0.88 -1.77
CA LEU A 69 -8.84 -2.26 -2.14
C LEU A 69 -8.54 -3.10 -0.89
N GLY A 70 -9.41 -4.06 -0.62
CA GLY A 70 -9.25 -5.03 0.46
C GLY A 70 -8.64 -6.34 -0.04
N PHE A 71 -7.60 -6.80 0.64
CA PHE A 71 -6.95 -8.09 0.37
C PHE A 71 -7.27 -9.05 1.49
N ALA A 72 -8.01 -10.12 1.19
CA ALA A 72 -8.33 -11.16 2.14
C ALA A 72 -7.74 -12.50 1.71
N GLY A 73 -7.59 -13.41 2.65
CA GLY A 73 -7.03 -14.74 2.41
C GLY A 73 -6.56 -15.37 3.71
N ILE A 74 -6.29 -16.66 3.66
CA ILE A 74 -5.78 -17.41 4.79
C ILE A 74 -4.37 -16.98 5.20
N ASN A 75 -3.93 -17.43 6.38
CA ASN A 75 -2.55 -17.23 6.81
C ASN A 75 -1.58 -17.81 5.77
N SER A 76 -0.50 -17.07 5.50
CA SER A 76 0.51 -17.43 4.51
C SER A 76 0.00 -17.56 3.06
N SER A 77 -1.16 -16.98 2.72
CA SER A 77 -1.66 -16.90 1.33
C SER A 77 -1.00 -15.81 0.49
N GLY A 78 -0.12 -15.00 1.09
CA GLY A 78 0.63 -13.96 0.37
C GLY A 78 -0.02 -12.58 0.39
N LYS A 79 -0.96 -12.28 1.31
CA LYS A 79 -1.56 -10.94 1.46
C LYS A 79 -0.51 -9.85 1.64
N SER A 80 0.32 -9.96 2.68
CA SER A 80 1.40 -9.01 2.95
C SER A 80 2.42 -8.95 1.81
N THR A 81 2.68 -10.09 1.15
CA THR A 81 3.58 -10.14 -0.01
C THR A 81 3.00 -9.35 -1.19
N SER A 82 1.71 -9.53 -1.49
CA SER A 82 1.02 -8.76 -2.54
C SER A 82 1.06 -7.26 -2.25
N LEU A 83 0.79 -6.87 -0.99
CA LEU A 83 0.83 -5.46 -0.58
C LEU A 83 2.24 -4.87 -0.70
N LYS A 84 3.27 -5.61 -0.29
CA LYS A 84 4.68 -5.20 -0.44
C LYS A 84 5.11 -5.06 -1.89
N LEU A 85 4.67 -5.96 -2.79
CA LEU A 85 4.95 -5.85 -4.22
C LEU A 85 4.33 -4.60 -4.84
N ILE A 86 3.08 -4.30 -4.48
CA ILE A 86 2.41 -3.07 -4.93
C ILE A 86 3.16 -1.84 -4.39
N TYR A 87 3.49 -1.83 -3.10
CA TYR A 87 4.24 -0.75 -2.46
C TYR A 87 5.59 -0.50 -3.15
N TRP A 88 6.31 -1.58 -3.47
CA TRP A 88 7.58 -1.51 -4.18
C TRP A 88 7.42 -0.86 -5.56
N VAL A 89 6.40 -1.26 -6.35
CA VAL A 89 6.14 -0.65 -7.67
C VAL A 89 5.81 0.84 -7.54
N LEU A 90 4.95 1.20 -6.58
CA LEU A 90 4.60 2.60 -6.32
C LEU A 90 5.84 3.44 -5.99
N ASN A 91 6.72 2.94 -5.12
CA ASN A 91 7.95 3.63 -4.73
C ASN A 91 8.92 3.80 -5.88
N VAL A 92 9.18 2.72 -6.62
CA VAL A 92 10.18 2.72 -7.70
C VAL A 92 9.71 3.56 -8.88
N PHE A 93 8.45 3.38 -9.30
CA PHE A 93 7.95 3.98 -10.55
C PHE A 93 7.22 5.31 -10.37
N LEU A 94 6.65 5.63 -9.20
CA LEU A 94 6.02 6.92 -8.95
C LEU A 94 6.87 7.85 -8.07
N CYS A 95 7.51 7.31 -7.02
CA CYS A 95 8.30 8.12 -6.10
C CYS A 95 9.78 8.19 -6.48
N ASN A 96 10.19 7.56 -7.59
CA ASN A 96 11.57 7.57 -8.10
C ASN A 96 12.60 7.08 -7.06
N MET A 97 12.20 6.14 -6.21
CA MET A 97 13.11 5.52 -5.25
C MET A 97 14.00 4.48 -5.92
N LYS A 98 15.17 4.25 -5.36
CA LYS A 98 16.08 3.20 -5.83
C LYS A 98 15.48 1.82 -5.56
N ILE A 99 15.71 0.86 -6.46
CA ILE A 99 15.34 -0.53 -6.21
C ILE A 99 16.01 -1.02 -4.92
N SER A 100 17.28 -0.67 -4.73
CA SER A 100 18.12 -1.07 -3.59
C SER A 100 17.82 -0.29 -2.30
N GLU A 101 16.82 0.61 -2.28
CA GLU A 101 16.47 1.40 -1.09
C GLU A 101 16.10 0.50 0.09
N LYS A 102 16.48 0.92 1.29
CA LYS A 102 16.31 0.12 2.53
C LYS A 102 14.86 -0.37 2.74
N PHE A 103 13.87 0.41 2.33
CA PHE A 103 12.46 0.04 2.40
C PHE A 103 12.06 -1.07 1.42
N ASN A 104 12.87 -1.31 0.38
CA ASN A 104 12.62 -2.31 -0.65
C ASN A 104 13.30 -3.67 -0.36
N LYS A 105 14.22 -3.73 0.62
CA LYS A 105 15.03 -4.92 0.91
C LYS A 105 14.24 -6.21 1.14
N GLY A 106 13.08 -6.14 1.76
CA GLY A 106 12.26 -7.35 1.99
C GLY A 106 11.58 -7.90 0.73
N VAL A 107 11.52 -7.10 -0.35
CA VAL A 107 10.92 -7.50 -1.64
C VAL A 107 11.95 -8.17 -2.54
N GLU A 108 13.22 -7.76 -2.45
CA GLU A 108 14.29 -8.34 -3.27
C GLU A 108 14.47 -9.85 -3.04
N GLU A 109 14.22 -10.34 -1.83
CA GLU A 109 14.34 -11.76 -1.48
C GLU A 109 13.30 -12.65 -2.17
N ILE A 110 12.14 -12.08 -2.53
CA ILE A 110 11.08 -12.80 -3.21
C ILE A 110 11.21 -12.78 -4.73
N PHE A 111 12.19 -12.04 -5.27
CA PHE A 111 12.47 -12.01 -6.70
C PHE A 111 13.44 -13.13 -7.12
N GLU A 112 13.28 -13.57 -8.36
CA GLU A 112 14.27 -14.37 -9.07
C GLU A 112 15.44 -13.48 -9.53
N ASN A 113 16.48 -14.08 -10.13
CA ASN A 113 17.64 -13.32 -10.61
C ASN A 113 17.29 -12.36 -11.75
N ASN A 114 16.27 -12.70 -12.54
CA ASN A 114 15.75 -11.88 -13.64
C ASN A 114 14.29 -11.58 -13.36
N VAL A 115 13.94 -10.31 -13.40
CA VAL A 115 12.58 -9.83 -13.14
C VAL A 115 12.16 -8.92 -14.27
N THR A 116 10.97 -9.14 -14.78
CA THR A 116 10.33 -8.22 -15.73
C THR A 116 9.16 -7.52 -15.05
N VAL A 117 9.12 -6.20 -15.13
CA VAL A 117 8.02 -5.39 -14.59
C VAL A 117 7.33 -4.68 -15.74
N GLU A 118 6.03 -4.87 -15.86
CA GLU A 118 5.17 -4.07 -16.73
C GLU A 118 4.18 -3.28 -15.85
N THR A 119 4.14 -1.97 -16.00
CA THR A 119 3.17 -1.14 -15.30
C THR A 119 2.56 -0.11 -16.23
N CYS A 120 1.24 0.09 -16.11
CA CYS A 120 0.52 1.14 -16.81
C CYS A 120 0.33 2.32 -15.86
N ILE A 121 0.79 3.49 -16.28
CA ILE A 121 0.72 4.74 -15.50
C ILE A 121 -0.12 5.74 -16.28
N SER A 122 -1.10 6.34 -15.62
CA SER A 122 -1.84 7.49 -16.14
C SER A 122 -1.26 8.77 -15.55
N ILE A 123 -0.98 9.74 -16.38
CA ILE A 123 -0.54 11.09 -15.98
C ILE A 123 -1.33 12.09 -16.81
N GLU A 124 -2.17 12.90 -16.16
CA GLU A 124 -3.07 13.83 -16.86
C GLU A 124 -3.93 13.09 -17.91
N ASN A 125 -3.83 13.47 -19.18
CA ASN A 125 -4.56 12.86 -20.29
C ASN A 125 -3.70 11.87 -21.09
N LYS A 126 -2.67 11.31 -20.49
CA LYS A 126 -1.76 10.37 -21.14
C LYS A 126 -1.64 9.07 -20.37
N LEU A 127 -1.41 8.01 -21.12
CA LEU A 127 -1.11 6.67 -20.64
C LEU A 127 0.32 6.32 -20.99
N PHE A 128 1.02 5.73 -20.05
CA PHE A 128 2.37 5.24 -20.23
C PHE A 128 2.43 3.76 -19.85
N LEU A 129 2.90 2.92 -20.78
CA LEU A 129 3.29 1.55 -20.47
C LEU A 129 4.79 1.53 -20.24
N VAL A 130 5.20 1.19 -19.05
CA VAL A 130 6.61 1.06 -18.65
C VAL A 130 6.93 -0.42 -18.58
N LYS A 131 7.91 -0.87 -19.36
CA LYS A 131 8.46 -2.22 -19.35
C LYS A 131 9.89 -2.16 -18.89
N SER A 132 10.21 -2.86 -17.82
CA SER A 132 11.54 -2.83 -17.18
C SER A 132 12.08 -4.23 -17.02
N TYR A 133 13.33 -4.43 -17.41
CA TYR A 133 14.08 -5.65 -17.20
C TYR A 133 15.12 -5.42 -16.13
N ILE A 134 14.99 -6.13 -15.02
CA ILE A 134 15.80 -5.99 -13.83
C ILE A 134 16.62 -7.29 -13.67
N LYS A 135 17.89 -7.15 -13.38
CA LYS A 135 18.78 -8.27 -13.10
C LYS A 135 19.55 -8.01 -11.81
N ARG A 136 19.82 -9.06 -11.05
CA ARG A 136 20.72 -8.97 -9.91
C ARG A 136 22.15 -8.95 -10.42
N ASP A 137 22.88 -7.87 -10.15
CA ASP A 137 24.30 -7.76 -10.47
C ASP A 137 25.10 -8.71 -9.57
N VAL A 138 25.93 -9.55 -10.20
CA VAL A 138 26.69 -10.60 -9.50
C VAL A 138 27.86 -10.02 -8.69
N LEU A 139 28.41 -8.88 -9.13
CA LEU A 139 29.58 -8.26 -8.50
C LEU A 139 29.20 -7.49 -7.23
N PHE A 140 28.09 -6.79 -7.28
CA PHE A 140 27.64 -5.91 -6.19
C PHE A 140 26.46 -6.47 -5.40
N ASP A 141 25.95 -7.64 -5.79
CA ASP A 141 24.78 -8.31 -5.19
C ASP A 141 23.57 -7.39 -5.02
N LYS A 142 23.32 -6.54 -6.00
CA LYS A 142 22.21 -5.58 -6.00
C LYS A 142 21.44 -5.63 -7.31
N PRO A 143 20.11 -5.36 -7.29
CA PRO A 143 19.31 -5.30 -8.50
C PRO A 143 19.62 -4.02 -9.29
N ILE A 144 19.70 -4.15 -10.61
CA ILE A 144 19.88 -3.04 -11.55
C ILE A 144 18.90 -3.14 -12.71
N PHE A 145 18.54 -2.00 -13.30
CA PHE A 145 17.80 -1.96 -14.55
C PHE A 145 18.72 -2.20 -15.72
N VAL A 146 18.52 -3.31 -16.42
CA VAL A 146 19.29 -3.64 -17.64
C VAL A 146 18.74 -2.91 -18.85
N GLU A 147 17.40 -2.93 -19.00
CA GLU A 147 16.70 -2.23 -20.07
C GLU A 147 15.35 -1.76 -19.57
N GLU A 148 14.90 -0.62 -20.10
CA GLU A 148 13.56 -0.10 -19.85
C GLU A 148 13.03 0.56 -21.11
N GLU A 149 11.75 0.37 -21.38
CA GLU A 149 11.02 0.98 -22.46
C GLU A 149 9.77 1.66 -21.93
N ILE A 150 9.55 2.91 -22.33
CA ILE A 150 8.35 3.67 -22.02
C ILE A 150 7.61 3.96 -23.31
N TYR A 151 6.38 3.49 -23.36
CA TYR A 151 5.46 3.71 -24.46
C TYR A 151 4.41 4.72 -24.03
N GLU A 152 4.01 5.62 -24.91
CA GLU A 152 3.02 6.68 -24.68
C GLU A 152 1.79 6.51 -25.56
N ARG A 153 0.62 6.81 -25.01
CA ARG A 153 -0.67 6.88 -25.71
C ARG A 153 -1.51 8.01 -25.13
N GLU A 154 -2.24 8.75 -25.95
CA GLU A 154 -3.24 9.72 -25.48
C GLU A 154 -4.47 8.99 -24.90
N MET A 155 -5.00 9.53 -23.80
CA MET A 155 -6.21 9.02 -23.16
C MET A 155 -7.45 9.60 -23.87
N SER A 156 -7.89 8.93 -24.93
CA SER A 156 -9.08 9.31 -25.72
C SER A 156 -10.35 8.65 -25.16
N ALA A 157 -11.51 9.16 -25.59
CA ALA A 157 -12.82 8.60 -25.22
C ALA A 157 -13.02 7.12 -25.64
N THR A 158 -12.19 6.59 -26.54
CA THR A 158 -12.23 5.19 -26.98
C THR A 158 -11.44 4.25 -26.09
N VAL A 159 -10.65 4.79 -25.16
CA VAL A 159 -9.88 3.97 -24.21
C VAL A 159 -10.83 3.27 -23.24
N ARG A 160 -10.67 1.98 -23.11
CA ARG A 160 -11.44 1.08 -22.24
C ARG A 160 -10.46 0.18 -21.47
N ARG A 161 -10.90 -0.39 -20.36
CA ARG A 161 -10.12 -1.39 -19.62
C ARG A 161 -9.64 -2.54 -20.53
N SER A 162 -10.44 -2.95 -21.50
CA SER A 162 -10.11 -4.06 -22.43
C SER A 162 -8.98 -3.75 -23.42
N ASN A 163 -8.71 -2.48 -23.72
CA ASN A 163 -7.69 -2.08 -24.70
C ASN A 163 -6.57 -1.21 -24.12
N ILE A 164 -6.67 -0.84 -22.85
CA ILE A 164 -5.70 0.08 -22.21
C ILE A 164 -4.29 -0.52 -22.15
N LEU A 165 -4.15 -1.83 -22.09
CA LEU A 165 -2.86 -2.53 -22.07
C LEU A 165 -2.42 -3.03 -23.45
N SER A 166 -3.14 -2.69 -24.52
CA SER A 166 -2.80 -3.10 -25.89
C SER A 166 -1.63 -2.27 -26.42
N VAL A 167 -0.44 -2.84 -26.44
CA VAL A 167 0.80 -2.15 -26.89
C VAL A 167 0.68 -1.61 -28.32
N LYS A 168 -0.18 -2.18 -29.17
CA LYS A 168 -0.38 -1.75 -30.57
C LYS A 168 -0.84 -0.30 -30.68
N ASP A 169 -1.49 0.22 -29.65
CA ASP A 169 -2.06 1.56 -29.62
C ASP A 169 -1.08 2.61 -29.04
N TYR A 170 0.12 2.17 -28.67
CA TYR A 170 1.15 3.00 -28.07
C TYR A 170 2.33 3.19 -29.03
N HIS A 171 3.03 4.33 -28.89
CA HIS A 171 4.31 4.58 -29.55
C HIS A 171 5.43 4.65 -28.49
N ILE A 172 6.61 4.23 -28.88
CA ILE A 172 7.78 4.28 -27.99
C ILE A 172 8.19 5.73 -27.76
N LYS A 173 8.34 6.11 -26.51
CA LYS A 173 8.75 7.46 -26.11
C LYS A 173 10.18 7.52 -25.63
N PHE A 174 10.56 6.58 -24.76
CA PHE A 174 11.91 6.49 -24.22
C PHE A 174 12.35 5.03 -24.19
N LYS A 175 13.63 4.81 -24.43
CA LYS A 175 14.29 3.54 -24.26
C LYS A 175 15.63 3.76 -23.56
N ARG A 176 15.90 3.00 -22.47
CA ARG A 176 17.09 3.21 -21.62
C ARG A 176 18.40 3.14 -22.43
N SER A 177 18.52 2.17 -23.32
CA SER A 177 19.71 1.97 -24.16
C SER A 177 19.94 3.07 -25.20
N THR A 178 18.96 3.89 -25.53
CA THR A 178 19.05 4.97 -26.52
C THR A 178 18.95 6.38 -25.94
N LEU A 179 19.02 6.50 -24.60
CA LEU A 179 19.07 7.83 -23.97
C LEU A 179 20.37 8.55 -24.33
N ASP A 180 20.30 9.87 -24.46
CA ASP A 180 21.44 10.72 -24.66
C ASP A 180 22.45 10.58 -23.51
N ASP A 181 23.74 10.76 -23.81
CA ASP A 181 24.83 10.58 -22.85
C ASP A 181 24.69 11.48 -21.61
N ASP A 182 24.15 12.69 -21.77
CA ASP A 182 23.88 13.61 -20.66
C ASP A 182 22.83 13.02 -19.70
N LEU A 183 21.75 12.44 -20.23
CA LEU A 183 20.70 11.81 -19.42
C LEU A 183 21.21 10.51 -18.76
N ARG A 184 22.04 9.74 -19.44
CA ARG A 184 22.66 8.52 -18.91
C ARG A 184 23.56 8.80 -17.72
N THR A 185 24.35 9.88 -17.78
CA THR A 185 25.29 10.27 -16.71
C THR A 185 24.54 10.61 -15.40
N PHE A 186 23.32 11.12 -15.47
CA PHE A 186 22.49 11.45 -14.31
C PHE A 186 21.58 10.29 -13.86
N LEU A 187 21.52 9.20 -14.61
CA LEU A 187 20.63 8.08 -14.34
C LEU A 187 21.41 6.96 -13.66
N GLU A 188 21.16 6.78 -12.37
CA GLU A 188 21.70 5.67 -11.60
C GLU A 188 21.16 4.33 -12.13
N GLU A 189 21.96 3.25 -12.08
CA GLU A 189 21.59 1.93 -12.60
C GLU A 189 20.41 1.30 -11.85
N ASP A 190 20.20 1.69 -10.59
CA ASP A 190 19.16 1.22 -9.69
C ASP A 190 17.92 2.15 -9.64
N LYS A 191 17.85 3.16 -10.54
CA LYS A 191 16.68 4.04 -10.70
C LYS A 191 15.99 3.85 -12.04
N SER A 192 14.66 3.87 -12.03
CA SER A 192 13.85 3.77 -13.24
C SER A 192 13.88 5.05 -14.08
N ILE A 193 13.82 4.89 -15.41
CA ILE A 193 13.62 6.00 -16.34
C ILE A 193 12.19 6.59 -16.29
N SER A 194 11.27 5.99 -15.52
CA SER A 194 9.93 6.55 -15.27
C SER A 194 9.98 7.98 -14.72
N LYS A 195 11.09 8.36 -14.08
CA LYS A 195 11.38 9.75 -13.69
C LYS A 195 11.23 10.75 -14.84
N LEU A 196 11.53 10.35 -16.08
CA LEU A 196 11.44 11.22 -17.26
C LEU A 196 9.98 11.61 -17.59
N ILE A 197 9.01 10.78 -17.22
CA ILE A 197 7.58 11.06 -17.43
C ILE A 197 6.91 11.68 -16.21
N ILE A 198 7.31 11.29 -15.00
CA ILE A 198 6.71 11.76 -13.75
C ILE A 198 7.25 13.14 -13.36
N GLY A 199 8.50 13.44 -13.72
CA GLY A 199 9.17 14.70 -13.38
C GLY A 199 9.55 14.77 -11.90
N ARG A 200 9.65 15.99 -11.38
CA ARG A 200 9.89 16.24 -9.95
C ARG A 200 8.57 16.22 -9.18
N ASN A 201 7.93 15.05 -9.09
CA ASN A 201 6.75 14.90 -8.25
C ASN A 201 7.20 14.49 -6.83
N ASP A 202 7.65 15.46 -6.04
CA ASP A 202 7.86 15.29 -4.60
C ASP A 202 6.53 15.11 -3.83
N ASP A 203 5.40 15.18 -4.54
CA ASP A 203 4.06 15.18 -3.98
C ASP A 203 3.32 13.83 -4.08
N SER A 204 3.89 12.83 -4.74
CA SER A 204 3.32 11.48 -4.73
C SER A 204 3.47 10.88 -3.34
N VAL A 205 2.38 10.90 -2.56
CA VAL A 205 2.38 10.31 -1.22
C VAL A 205 2.05 8.85 -1.33
N VAL A 206 3.06 8.02 -1.06
CA VAL A 206 2.88 6.59 -0.86
C VAL A 206 3.30 6.30 0.58
N SER A 207 2.33 5.95 1.40
CA SER A 207 2.57 5.62 2.81
C SER A 207 2.31 4.13 3.04
N TYR A 208 3.30 3.44 3.58
CA TYR A 208 3.14 2.09 4.09
C TYR A 208 3.10 2.17 5.62
N TYR A 209 1.99 1.74 6.20
CA TYR A 209 1.79 1.80 7.63
C TYR A 209 2.16 0.46 8.26
N ASP A 210 3.27 0.44 8.98
CA ASP A 210 3.75 -0.66 9.79
C ASP A 210 4.05 -0.21 11.22
N GLU A 211 4.47 -1.13 12.07
CA GLU A 211 4.79 -0.85 13.48
C GLU A 211 5.89 0.22 13.66
N VAL A 212 6.76 0.41 12.68
CA VAL A 212 7.86 1.40 12.75
C VAL A 212 7.33 2.82 12.60
N PHE A 213 6.31 3.02 11.77
CA PHE A 213 5.70 4.34 11.52
C PHE A 213 4.95 4.89 12.75
N MET A 214 4.52 4.01 13.65
CA MET A 214 3.69 4.33 14.82
C MET A 214 4.37 5.30 15.80
N LYS A 215 5.68 5.14 16.03
CA LYS A 215 6.41 5.95 17.03
C LYS A 215 6.69 7.39 16.57
N HIS A 216 6.69 7.65 15.27
CA HIS A 216 6.99 8.98 14.73
C HIS A 216 5.77 9.93 14.70
N GLY A 217 4.55 9.42 14.74
CA GLY A 217 3.31 10.22 14.71
C GLY A 217 3.19 11.20 15.87
N LEU A 218 3.53 10.76 17.07
CA LEU A 218 3.51 11.59 18.29
C LEU A 218 4.53 12.73 18.28
N MET A 219 5.71 12.48 17.72
CA MET A 219 6.78 13.49 17.72
C MET A 219 6.44 14.74 16.90
N ASN A 220 5.43 14.66 16.03
CA ASN A 220 5.01 15.73 15.13
C ASN A 220 3.56 16.19 15.41
N LEU A 221 3.04 16.00 16.62
CA LEU A 221 1.74 16.51 17.02
C LEU A 221 1.67 18.03 16.89
N ARG A 222 0.54 18.54 16.39
CA ARG A 222 0.19 19.95 16.29
C ARG A 222 -1.13 20.17 17.03
N GLU A 223 -1.42 21.39 17.38
CA GLU A 223 -2.73 21.76 17.99
C GLU A 223 -3.92 21.36 17.10
N SER A 224 -3.75 21.44 15.77
CA SER A 224 -4.78 21.03 14.80
C SER A 224 -5.10 19.52 14.85
N ASP A 225 -4.29 18.70 15.48
CA ASP A 225 -4.46 17.25 15.57
C ASP A 225 -5.37 16.84 16.76
N ASN A 226 -5.84 17.81 17.58
CA ASN A 226 -6.72 17.52 18.72
C ASN A 226 -8.05 16.85 18.29
N ALA A 227 -8.56 17.12 17.09
CA ALA A 227 -9.73 16.41 16.56
C ALA A 227 -9.50 14.90 16.42
N ILE A 228 -8.27 14.48 16.02
CA ILE A 228 -7.88 13.07 15.96
C ILE A 228 -7.79 12.48 17.37
N LEU A 229 -7.19 13.23 18.30
CA LEU A 229 -7.08 12.80 19.69
C LEU A 229 -8.43 12.55 20.33
N HIS A 230 -9.35 13.50 20.20
CA HIS A 230 -10.72 13.38 20.74
C HIS A 230 -11.50 12.22 20.12
N PHE A 231 -11.26 11.92 18.83
CA PHE A 231 -11.90 10.79 18.16
C PHE A 231 -11.36 9.45 18.68
N LEU A 232 -10.05 9.36 18.94
CA LEU A 232 -9.40 8.14 19.40
C LEU A 232 -9.63 7.88 20.90
N ASP A 233 -9.61 8.93 21.70
CA ASP A 233 -9.77 8.86 23.15
C ASP A 233 -10.50 10.10 23.67
N SER A 234 -11.77 9.88 24.03
CA SER A 234 -12.64 10.96 24.53
C SER A 234 -12.25 11.49 25.90
N SER A 235 -11.35 10.85 26.64
CA SER A 235 -10.84 11.34 27.92
C SER A 235 -9.79 12.45 27.75
N ILE A 236 -9.16 12.55 26.59
CA ILE A 236 -8.18 13.57 26.28
C ILE A 236 -8.91 14.89 26.00
N GLU A 237 -8.54 15.95 26.69
CA GLU A 237 -9.01 17.30 26.42
C GLU A 237 -8.09 18.03 25.45
N THR A 238 -6.78 18.04 25.70
CA THR A 238 -5.78 18.63 24.80
C THR A 238 -4.42 17.96 24.94
N ILE A 239 -3.70 17.87 23.82
CA ILE A 239 -2.25 17.62 23.78
C ILE A 239 -1.65 18.61 22.80
N VAL A 240 -0.84 19.54 23.28
CA VAL A 240 -0.21 20.55 22.44
C VAL A 240 1.28 20.63 22.69
N PRO A 241 2.12 20.86 21.65
CA PRO A 241 3.54 21.07 21.84
C PRO A 241 3.78 22.29 22.74
N PHE A 242 4.68 22.15 23.71
CA PHE A 242 5.08 23.22 24.59
C PHE A 242 6.52 23.61 24.28
N THR A 243 6.69 24.77 23.64
CA THR A 243 8.00 25.36 23.41
C THR A 243 8.36 26.23 24.61
N ASN A 244 9.24 25.76 25.46
CA ASN A 244 9.78 26.60 26.52
C ASN A 244 10.78 27.62 25.92
N VAL A 245 10.47 28.91 26.04
CA VAL A 245 11.30 30.02 25.51
C VAL A 245 12.63 30.16 26.28
N LEU A 246 12.78 29.43 27.38
CA LEU A 246 14.01 29.37 28.12
C LEU A 246 14.95 28.34 27.47
N ASN A 247 15.92 28.84 26.71
CA ASN A 247 17.07 28.10 26.19
C ASN A 247 17.80 27.37 27.31
N VAL A 248 17.35 26.22 27.74
CA VAL A 248 18.15 25.28 28.50
C VAL A 248 18.89 24.42 27.47
N ALA A 249 20.19 24.66 27.45
CA ALA A 249 21.15 24.05 26.55
C ALA A 249 20.91 22.54 26.35
N ASN A 250 20.95 22.13 25.05
CA ASN A 250 21.30 20.80 24.59
C ASN A 250 20.36 19.60 24.86
N THR A 251 19.08 19.75 25.10
CA THR A 251 18.16 18.60 25.05
C THR A 251 17.15 18.77 23.92
N SER A 252 17.25 17.89 22.90
CA SER A 252 16.32 17.79 21.79
C SER A 252 14.96 17.18 22.17
N GLU A 253 14.65 17.09 23.47
CA GLU A 253 13.38 16.54 23.95
C GLU A 253 12.26 17.56 23.83
N LYS A 254 11.23 17.19 23.05
CA LYS A 254 9.99 17.99 22.94
C LYS A 254 9.16 17.82 24.20
N LEU A 255 8.64 18.93 24.71
CA LEU A 255 7.66 18.99 25.80
C LEU A 255 6.25 19.17 25.23
N PHE A 256 5.26 18.65 25.94
CA PHE A 256 3.85 18.78 25.62
C PHE A 256 3.05 19.13 26.84
N LYS A 257 2.09 20.04 26.68
CA LYS A 257 1.01 20.24 27.64
C LYS A 257 -0.07 19.22 27.36
N VAL A 258 -0.41 18.44 28.38
CA VAL A 258 -1.39 17.36 28.30
C VAL A 258 -2.48 17.62 29.34
N LYS A 259 -3.74 17.61 28.90
CA LYS A 259 -4.89 17.76 29.78
C LYS A 259 -5.90 16.66 29.48
N PHE A 260 -6.25 15.91 30.51
CA PHE A 260 -7.36 14.96 30.52
C PHE A 260 -8.59 15.59 31.18
N LYS A 261 -9.77 15.12 30.78
CA LYS A 261 -11.02 15.57 31.37
C LYS A 261 -11.04 15.32 32.88
N GLY A 262 -11.32 16.37 33.63
CA GLY A 262 -11.37 16.30 35.09
C GLY A 262 -10.00 16.26 35.80
N CYS A 263 -8.89 16.40 35.07
CA CYS A 263 -7.55 16.46 35.62
C CYS A 263 -6.91 17.84 35.40
N GLU A 264 -5.90 18.17 36.19
CA GLU A 264 -5.09 19.37 35.98
C GLU A 264 -4.18 19.18 34.74
N GLU A 265 -3.82 20.30 34.10
CA GLU A 265 -2.87 20.30 32.98
C GLU A 265 -1.48 19.93 33.48
N GLN A 266 -0.80 19.04 32.77
CA GLN A 266 0.55 18.58 33.06
C GLN A 266 1.50 18.85 31.89
N VAL A 267 2.75 19.12 32.18
CA VAL A 267 3.83 19.23 31.16
C VAL A 267 4.63 17.93 31.16
N LEU A 268 4.57 17.20 30.06
CA LEU A 268 5.21 15.91 29.90
C LEU A 268 6.25 15.95 28.78
N LYS A 269 7.31 15.17 28.92
CA LYS A 269 8.27 14.90 27.85
C LYS A 269 7.66 13.94 26.84
N SER A 270 8.12 13.99 25.59
CA SER A 270 7.61 13.11 24.52
C SER A 270 7.65 11.61 24.87
N ARG A 271 8.66 11.16 25.63
CA ARG A 271 8.75 9.77 26.10
C ARG A 271 7.71 9.43 27.17
N ASP A 272 7.38 10.40 28.03
CA ASP A 272 6.47 10.18 29.16
C ASP A 272 5.01 10.15 28.68
N ILE A 273 4.68 10.81 27.56
CA ILE A 273 3.35 10.72 26.92
C ILE A 273 3.06 9.27 26.48
N LEU A 274 4.07 8.54 26.02
CA LEU A 274 3.91 7.13 25.62
C LEU A 274 3.46 6.24 26.78
N SER A 275 3.75 6.60 28.02
CA SER A 275 3.31 5.84 29.20
C SER A 275 1.90 6.23 29.70
N VAL A 276 1.39 7.38 29.26
CA VAL A 276 0.11 7.92 29.69
C VAL A 276 -1.01 7.63 28.68
N LEU A 277 -0.68 7.54 27.40
CA LEU A 277 -1.61 7.19 26.33
C LEU A 277 -1.66 5.67 26.10
N SER A 278 -2.83 5.18 25.71
CA SER A 278 -2.95 3.78 25.28
C SER A 278 -2.16 3.54 23.98
N ASP A 279 -1.68 2.31 23.78
CA ASP A 279 -1.02 1.91 22.52
C ASP A 279 -1.93 2.16 21.30
N GLY A 280 -3.24 1.92 21.45
CA GLY A 280 -4.21 2.18 20.40
C GLY A 280 -4.31 3.66 20.03
N THR A 281 -4.27 4.56 21.03
CA THR A 281 -4.28 6.01 20.80
C THR A 281 -3.01 6.45 20.07
N ILE A 282 -1.84 5.96 20.53
CA ILE A 282 -0.55 6.29 19.92
C ILE A 282 -0.50 5.85 18.45
N LYS A 283 -0.90 4.61 18.19
CA LYS A 283 -0.98 4.02 16.84
C LYS A 283 -1.97 4.80 15.96
N GLY A 284 -3.15 5.09 16.50
CA GLY A 284 -4.19 5.82 15.80
C GLY A 284 -3.76 7.22 15.36
N ILE A 285 -3.04 7.97 16.20
CA ILE A 285 -2.53 9.30 15.85
C ILE A 285 -1.65 9.25 14.59
N GLY A 286 -0.69 8.34 14.56
CA GLY A 286 0.21 8.18 13.40
C GLY A 286 -0.58 7.82 12.13
N LEU A 287 -1.52 6.88 12.25
CA LEU A 287 -2.36 6.45 11.15
C LEU A 287 -3.25 7.57 10.61
N PHE A 288 -3.97 8.28 11.46
CA PHE A 288 -4.86 9.36 11.00
C PHE A 288 -4.09 10.53 10.38
N LYS A 289 -2.87 10.79 10.82
CA LYS A 289 -1.97 11.75 10.14
C LYS A 289 -1.57 11.27 8.75
N ALA A 290 -1.23 9.99 8.59
CA ALA A 290 -0.96 9.42 7.28
C ALA A 290 -2.20 9.46 6.38
N ILE A 291 -3.39 9.11 6.90
CA ILE A 291 -4.67 9.23 6.20
C ILE A 291 -4.88 10.67 5.71
N LYS A 292 -4.74 11.65 6.61
CA LYS A 292 -4.92 13.06 6.23
C LYS A 292 -3.96 13.49 5.13
N SER A 293 -2.68 13.15 5.26
CA SER A 293 -1.68 13.48 4.24
C SER A 293 -2.02 12.88 2.88
N VAL A 294 -2.47 11.63 2.86
CA VAL A 294 -2.82 10.91 1.62
C VAL A 294 -4.11 11.47 1.00
N LEU A 295 -5.13 11.77 1.81
CA LEU A 295 -6.38 12.37 1.33
C LEU A 295 -6.14 13.79 0.77
N ASP A 296 -5.33 14.60 1.44
CA ASP A 296 -5.03 15.98 1.01
C ASP A 296 -4.28 16.00 -0.34
N LYS A 297 -3.43 15.02 -0.60
CA LYS A 297 -2.59 14.94 -1.80
C LYS A 297 -3.14 14.02 -2.90
N GLY A 298 -4.03 13.10 -2.56
CA GLY A 298 -4.57 12.11 -3.51
C GLY A 298 -3.62 10.95 -3.77
N GLY A 299 -2.89 10.47 -2.77
CA GLY A 299 -1.89 9.40 -2.89
C GLY A 299 -2.41 7.99 -2.59
N TYR A 300 -1.51 7.15 -2.11
CA TYR A 300 -1.76 5.76 -1.75
C TYR A 300 -1.41 5.52 -0.27
N LEU A 301 -2.31 4.86 0.46
CA LEU A 301 -2.06 4.37 1.81
C LEU A 301 -2.17 2.85 1.81
N LEU A 302 -1.11 2.18 2.25
CA LEU A 302 -1.06 0.73 2.36
C LEU A 302 -1.01 0.36 3.85
N ILE A 303 -1.92 -0.51 4.29
CA ILE A 303 -2.01 -0.98 5.68
C ILE A 303 -2.02 -2.49 5.68
N ASP A 304 -1.00 -3.10 6.26
CA ASP A 304 -0.99 -4.55 6.49
C ASP A 304 -1.73 -4.87 7.79
N GLU A 305 -2.65 -5.83 7.74
CA GLU A 305 -3.48 -6.28 8.87
C GLU A 305 -4.16 -5.09 9.59
N ILE A 306 -5.08 -4.43 8.89
CA ILE A 306 -5.75 -3.20 9.37
C ILE A 306 -6.41 -3.38 10.74
N GLU A 307 -6.83 -4.60 11.09
CA GLU A 307 -7.42 -4.97 12.37
C GLU A 307 -6.43 -4.95 13.55
N ASN A 308 -5.15 -5.11 13.32
CA ASN A 308 -4.16 -5.15 14.41
C ASN A 308 -3.98 -3.79 15.10
N ASN A 309 -4.39 -2.73 14.43
CA ASN A 309 -4.14 -1.35 14.89
C ASN A 309 -5.40 -0.60 15.30
N LEU A 310 -6.57 -1.07 14.86
CA LEU A 310 -7.84 -0.36 15.01
C LEU A 310 -8.97 -1.33 15.36
N ASN A 311 -9.88 -0.87 16.20
CA ASN A 311 -11.14 -1.59 16.37
C ASN A 311 -12.03 -1.49 15.12
N LYS A 312 -12.97 -2.41 14.97
CA LYS A 312 -13.84 -2.51 13.78
C LYS A 312 -14.62 -1.23 13.48
N SER A 313 -15.08 -0.51 14.49
CA SER A 313 -15.82 0.75 14.28
C SER A 313 -14.95 1.83 13.66
N ILE A 314 -13.71 1.96 14.11
CA ILE A 314 -12.74 2.91 13.55
C ILE A 314 -12.39 2.55 12.11
N ILE A 315 -12.22 1.25 11.78
CA ILE A 315 -11.95 0.79 10.42
C ILE A 315 -13.08 1.21 9.47
N VAL A 316 -14.34 1.02 9.90
CA VAL A 316 -15.52 1.44 9.12
C VAL A 316 -15.50 2.95 8.89
N ASP A 317 -15.14 3.74 9.89
CA ASP A 317 -15.06 5.19 9.74
C ASP A 317 -13.89 5.63 8.85
N VAL A 318 -12.74 4.93 8.90
CA VAL A 318 -11.64 5.12 7.94
C VAL A 318 -12.15 4.84 6.52
N PHE A 319 -12.87 3.74 6.30
CA PHE A 319 -13.42 3.43 4.97
C PHE A 319 -14.36 4.54 4.48
N LYS A 320 -15.25 5.07 5.34
CA LYS A 320 -16.12 6.20 5.00
C LYS A 320 -15.34 7.44 4.57
N LEU A 321 -14.19 7.73 5.22
CA LEU A 321 -13.32 8.85 4.83
C LEU A 321 -12.79 8.69 3.42
N PHE A 322 -12.37 7.47 3.02
CA PHE A 322 -11.89 7.22 1.66
C PHE A 322 -13.00 7.18 0.61
N ILE A 323 -14.16 6.59 0.94
CA ILE A 323 -15.29 6.48 0.02
C ILE A 323 -15.88 7.87 -0.29
N SER A 324 -16.03 8.72 0.72
CA SER A 324 -16.68 10.03 0.57
C SER A 324 -15.92 10.94 -0.40
N THR A 325 -16.66 11.55 -1.34
CA THR A 325 -16.12 12.55 -2.27
C THR A 325 -15.74 13.85 -1.58
N LYS A 326 -16.36 14.15 -0.42
CA LYS A 326 -16.07 15.37 0.36
C LYS A 326 -14.71 15.28 1.05
N SER A 327 -14.38 14.13 1.67
CA SER A 327 -13.12 13.92 2.36
C SER A 327 -12.02 13.44 1.42
N ASN A 328 -12.36 12.83 0.29
CA ASN A 328 -11.45 12.27 -0.71
C ASN A 328 -11.76 12.76 -2.14
N PRO A 329 -11.72 14.07 -2.40
CA PRO A 329 -12.02 14.63 -3.73
C PRO A 329 -10.95 14.28 -4.77
N LYS A 330 -9.71 14.01 -4.33
CA LYS A 330 -8.59 13.70 -5.21
C LYS A 330 -8.42 12.21 -5.51
N GLY A 331 -9.32 11.35 -5.01
CA GLY A 331 -9.28 9.92 -5.27
C GLY A 331 -8.06 9.21 -4.68
N ALA A 332 -7.67 9.55 -3.46
CA ALA A 332 -6.68 8.78 -2.72
C ALA A 332 -7.13 7.33 -2.56
N MET A 333 -6.19 6.39 -2.61
CA MET A 333 -6.48 4.96 -2.56
C MET A 333 -5.93 4.33 -1.28
N LEU A 334 -6.80 3.61 -0.56
CA LEU A 334 -6.44 2.75 0.56
C LEU A 334 -6.32 1.30 0.06
N LEU A 335 -5.18 0.68 0.30
CA LEU A 335 -4.96 -0.75 0.09
C LEU A 335 -4.72 -1.39 1.45
N CYS A 336 -5.55 -2.33 1.86
CA CYS A 336 -5.39 -2.96 3.17
C CYS A 336 -5.55 -4.47 3.10
N THR A 337 -4.75 -5.18 3.91
CA THR A 337 -4.96 -6.60 4.15
C THR A 337 -5.80 -6.79 5.41
N THR A 338 -6.56 -7.87 5.46
CA THR A 338 -7.32 -8.25 6.64
C THR A 338 -7.48 -9.77 6.74
N HIS A 339 -7.57 -10.26 7.97
CA HIS A 339 -7.99 -11.63 8.30
C HIS A 339 -9.49 -11.70 8.62
N TYR A 340 -10.13 -10.55 8.90
CA TYR A 340 -11.55 -10.48 9.23
C TYR A 340 -12.37 -10.20 7.98
N THR A 341 -12.98 -11.25 7.48
CA THR A 341 -13.83 -11.18 6.27
C THR A 341 -15.01 -10.24 6.41
N GLU A 342 -15.49 -10.01 7.65
CA GLU A 342 -16.56 -9.07 7.94
C GLU A 342 -16.18 -7.61 7.66
N ILE A 343 -14.88 -7.30 7.66
CA ILE A 343 -14.39 -5.97 7.29
C ILE A 343 -14.59 -5.74 5.81
N ILE A 344 -14.37 -6.76 4.97
CA ILE A 344 -14.59 -6.64 3.52
C ILE A 344 -16.06 -6.62 3.12
N ASP A 345 -16.98 -7.08 3.99
CA ASP A 345 -18.41 -6.96 3.75
C ASP A 345 -18.88 -5.49 3.72
N VAL A 346 -18.14 -4.58 4.35
CA VAL A 346 -18.40 -3.13 4.30
C VAL A 346 -18.16 -2.55 2.90
N LEU A 347 -17.32 -3.17 2.09
CA LEU A 347 -17.07 -2.77 0.71
C LEU A 347 -18.23 -3.24 -0.17
N GLU A 348 -19.00 -2.33 -0.74
CA GLU A 348 -20.22 -2.69 -1.49
C GLU A 348 -19.91 -3.45 -2.79
N ARG A 349 -18.82 -3.07 -3.48
CA ARG A 349 -18.48 -3.62 -4.79
C ARG A 349 -17.52 -4.82 -4.70
N ASN A 350 -17.73 -5.81 -5.54
CA ASN A 350 -16.85 -6.99 -5.60
C ASN A 350 -15.47 -6.66 -6.18
N ASP A 351 -15.37 -5.67 -7.06
CA ASP A 351 -14.10 -5.27 -7.67
C ASP A 351 -13.16 -4.50 -6.72
N MET A 352 -13.65 -4.14 -5.53
CA MET A 352 -12.84 -3.59 -4.45
C MET A 352 -12.15 -4.68 -3.60
N VAL A 353 -12.40 -5.96 -3.87
CA VAL A 353 -11.89 -7.07 -3.05
C VAL A 353 -11.05 -8.02 -3.88
N PHE A 354 -9.88 -8.34 -3.36
CA PHE A 354 -9.00 -9.37 -3.88
C PHE A 354 -8.82 -10.49 -2.86
N PHE A 355 -8.90 -11.72 -3.35
CA PHE A 355 -8.56 -12.90 -2.58
C PHE A 355 -7.16 -13.40 -2.92
N ASN A 356 -6.33 -13.49 -1.88
CA ASN A 356 -5.06 -14.19 -1.96
C ASN A 356 -5.30 -15.67 -1.69
N THR A 357 -5.01 -16.51 -2.66
CA THR A 357 -5.20 -17.95 -2.60
C THR A 357 -3.87 -18.69 -2.60
N LYS A 358 -3.88 -19.90 -2.07
CA LYS A 358 -2.72 -20.78 -2.05
C LYS A 358 -3.12 -22.15 -2.59
N THR A 359 -2.43 -22.63 -3.63
CA THR A 359 -2.64 -23.96 -4.17
C THR A 359 -2.12 -25.04 -3.21
N LYS A 360 -2.48 -26.30 -3.46
CA LYS A 360 -1.95 -27.45 -2.69
C LYS A 360 -0.42 -27.52 -2.74
N ASP A 361 0.18 -27.12 -3.85
CA ASP A 361 1.64 -27.08 -4.05
C ASP A 361 2.30 -25.83 -3.42
N GLY A 362 1.54 -25.05 -2.66
CA GLY A 362 2.03 -23.87 -1.97
C GLY A 362 2.22 -22.62 -2.84
N LYS A 363 1.81 -22.66 -4.11
CA LYS A 363 1.88 -21.50 -5.00
C LYS A 363 0.78 -20.48 -4.69
N LEU A 364 1.15 -19.20 -4.75
CA LEU A 364 0.28 -18.08 -4.44
C LEU A 364 -0.41 -17.55 -5.72
N SER A 365 -1.64 -17.10 -5.57
CA SER A 365 -2.37 -16.41 -6.62
C SER A 365 -3.21 -15.28 -6.04
N LEU A 366 -3.46 -14.26 -6.85
CA LEU A 366 -4.30 -13.12 -6.50
C LEU A 366 -5.48 -13.06 -7.47
N VAL A 367 -6.70 -13.06 -6.96
CA VAL A 367 -7.91 -13.07 -7.79
C VAL A 367 -8.87 -11.97 -7.33
N ASN A 368 -9.34 -11.15 -8.26
CA ASN A 368 -10.38 -10.17 -7.95
C ASN A 368 -11.74 -10.86 -7.78
N LEU A 369 -12.48 -10.53 -6.74
CA LEU A 369 -13.74 -11.18 -6.41
C LEU A 369 -14.79 -11.03 -7.54
N SER A 370 -14.79 -9.95 -8.29
CA SER A 370 -15.73 -9.74 -9.39
C SER A 370 -15.52 -10.68 -10.58
N VAL A 371 -14.34 -11.29 -10.69
CA VAL A 371 -14.09 -12.34 -11.70
C VAL A 371 -14.81 -13.62 -11.33
N ILE A 372 -14.84 -13.94 -10.05
CA ILE A 372 -15.47 -15.13 -9.49
C ILE A 372 -16.98 -14.92 -9.33
N LEU A 373 -17.36 -13.78 -8.77
CA LEU A 373 -18.72 -13.45 -8.36
C LEU A 373 -19.27 -12.29 -9.19
N LYS A 374 -20.28 -12.58 -10.02
CA LYS A 374 -20.95 -11.56 -10.83
C LYS A 374 -22.00 -10.77 -10.07
N ARG A 375 -22.55 -11.33 -8.99
CA ARG A 375 -23.59 -10.72 -8.14
C ARG A 375 -22.93 -10.04 -6.95
N SER A 376 -23.43 -8.86 -6.59
CA SER A 376 -22.92 -8.07 -5.45
C SER A 376 -23.75 -8.19 -4.18
N ASP A 377 -24.90 -8.86 -4.24
CA ASP A 377 -25.87 -9.02 -3.14
C ASP A 377 -25.49 -10.09 -2.11
N LEU A 378 -24.49 -10.92 -2.41
CA LEU A 378 -23.99 -11.94 -1.49
C LEU A 378 -22.94 -11.35 -0.54
N LYS A 379 -22.97 -11.74 0.72
CA LYS A 379 -21.91 -11.37 1.66
C LYS A 379 -20.58 -12.00 1.25
N LYS A 380 -19.56 -11.17 1.21
CA LYS A 380 -18.21 -11.60 0.78
C LYS A 380 -17.58 -12.56 1.77
N SER A 381 -17.91 -12.42 3.06
CA SER A 381 -17.54 -13.35 4.13
C SER A 381 -18.10 -14.75 3.92
N GLU A 382 -19.36 -14.87 3.51
CA GLU A 382 -19.98 -16.18 3.24
C GLU A 382 -19.30 -16.90 2.06
N ILE A 383 -18.93 -16.13 1.04
CA ILE A 383 -18.21 -16.66 -0.13
C ILE A 383 -16.81 -17.13 0.24
N TYR A 384 -16.14 -16.36 1.10
CA TYR A 384 -14.80 -16.72 1.58
C TYR A 384 -14.79 -18.07 2.31
N PHE A 385 -15.82 -18.36 3.10
CA PHE A 385 -15.93 -19.62 3.84
C PHE A 385 -16.59 -20.76 3.04
N SER A 386 -17.09 -20.47 1.81
CA SER A 386 -17.71 -21.51 0.99
C SER A 386 -16.64 -22.42 0.37
N ASP A 387 -16.80 -23.74 0.54
CA ASP A 387 -15.90 -24.76 -0.05
C ASP A 387 -15.87 -24.73 -1.59
N ASN A 388 -16.88 -24.09 -2.22
CA ASN A 388 -17.08 -24.11 -3.67
C ASN A 388 -16.01 -23.37 -4.47
N LEU A 389 -15.22 -22.48 -3.83
CA LEU A 389 -14.28 -21.61 -4.54
C LEU A 389 -12.80 -21.91 -4.24
N ASN A 390 -12.50 -22.90 -3.39
CA ASN A 390 -11.14 -23.22 -2.91
C ASN A 390 -10.35 -21.98 -2.40
N ILE A 391 -11.06 -20.94 -1.95
CA ILE A 391 -10.48 -19.68 -1.47
C ILE A 391 -10.27 -19.74 0.03
N GLY A 392 -11.21 -20.37 0.72
CA GLY A 392 -11.22 -20.49 2.17
C GLY A 392 -10.46 -21.70 2.69
N THR A 393 -10.29 -21.71 3.98
CA THR A 393 -9.63 -22.73 4.76
C THR A 393 -10.59 -23.87 5.06
N ALA A 394 -10.60 -24.90 4.28
CA ALA A 394 -10.80 -26.20 4.92
C ALA A 394 -9.58 -26.41 5.84
N ILE A 395 -9.80 -26.47 7.14
CA ILE A 395 -8.76 -26.91 8.07
C ILE A 395 -8.38 -28.32 7.59
N ASP A 396 -7.13 -28.49 7.21
CA ASP A 396 -6.58 -29.80 6.89
C ASP A 396 -6.65 -30.64 8.17
N TYR A 397 -7.67 -31.48 8.25
CA TYR A 397 -7.98 -32.24 9.45
C TYR A 397 -6.84 -33.15 9.85
N GLU A 398 -6.07 -33.68 8.90
CA GLU A 398 -4.90 -34.50 9.18
C GLU A 398 -3.79 -33.70 9.87
N LYS A 399 -3.55 -32.46 9.38
CA LYS A 399 -2.60 -31.57 10.04
C LYS A 399 -3.07 -31.13 11.42
N TYR A 400 -4.38 -30.93 11.60
CA TYR A 400 -4.95 -30.65 12.91
C TYR A 400 -4.77 -31.84 13.86
N LEU A 401 -4.95 -33.06 13.38
CA LEU A 401 -4.70 -34.26 14.19
C LEU A 401 -3.21 -34.38 14.56
N GLY A 402 -2.29 -34.13 13.63
CA GLY A 402 -0.86 -34.06 13.92
C GLY A 402 -0.53 -33.02 14.98
N PHE A 403 -1.06 -31.81 14.82
CA PHE A 403 -0.93 -30.75 15.82
C PHE A 403 -1.47 -31.17 17.21
N LYS A 404 -2.66 -31.81 17.27
CA LYS A 404 -3.25 -32.29 18.51
C LYS A 404 -2.39 -33.39 19.16
N ARG A 405 -1.79 -34.29 18.38
CA ARG A 405 -0.86 -35.33 18.88
C ARG A 405 0.38 -34.69 19.51
N TYR A 406 0.97 -33.70 18.89
CA TYR A 406 2.11 -32.94 19.43
C TYR A 406 1.82 -32.40 20.84
N PHE A 407 0.66 -31.76 21.04
CA PHE A 407 0.27 -31.21 22.34
C PHE A 407 -0.17 -32.27 23.36
N SER A 408 -0.66 -33.42 22.91
CA SER A 408 -1.04 -34.52 23.80
C SER A 408 0.13 -35.40 24.25
N GLY A 409 1.35 -35.13 23.77
CA GLY A 409 2.54 -35.89 24.09
C GLY A 409 2.56 -37.32 23.55
N LEU A 410 1.65 -37.65 22.61
CA LEU A 410 1.53 -38.98 22.04
C LEU A 410 2.66 -39.33 21.06
N ASP A 411 3.36 -38.35 20.55
CA ASP A 411 4.51 -38.56 19.65
C ASP A 411 5.79 -38.99 20.38
N LYS A 412 5.89 -38.79 21.70
CA LYS A 412 7.04 -39.24 22.51
C LYS A 412 7.03 -40.73 22.84
N LYS A 413 5.90 -41.43 22.70
CA LYS A 413 5.80 -42.86 23.05
C LYS A 413 6.21 -43.81 21.94
N SER A 414 6.38 -43.35 20.69
CA SER A 414 6.76 -44.23 19.58
C SER A 414 8.29 -44.36 19.40
N GLU A 415 9.08 -43.43 19.90
CA GLU A 415 10.55 -43.51 19.84
C GLU A 415 11.13 -44.32 21.04
N ASP A 416 10.53 -44.19 22.23
CA ASP A 416 10.99 -44.94 23.40
C ASP A 416 10.64 -46.45 23.31
N SER A 417 9.58 -46.80 22.57
CA SER A 417 9.22 -48.22 22.39
C SER A 417 10.04 -48.95 21.32
N LEU A 418 10.85 -48.25 20.54
CA LEU A 418 11.79 -48.85 19.59
C LEU A 418 13.20 -49.05 20.15
N MET A 419 13.50 -48.48 21.31
CA MET A 419 14.78 -48.67 21.98
C MET A 419 14.76 -49.78 23.01
N ASP A 420 13.58 -50.20 23.50
CA ASP A 420 13.45 -51.31 24.47
C ASP A 420 13.36 -52.71 23.84
N GLY A 421 13.60 -52.82 22.53
CA GLY A 421 13.53 -54.09 21.79
C GLY A 421 14.86 -54.64 21.26
N ILE A 422 15.99 -54.13 21.75
CA ILE A 422 17.33 -54.65 21.42
C ILE A 422 18.07 -54.96 22.74
N ASP A 423 17.78 -56.12 23.27
CA ASP A 423 18.65 -56.92 24.15
C ASP A 423 18.54 -58.39 23.75
#